data_32063a75178c94b19eea6c5428f2c65f
#
_entry.id   32063a75178c94b19eea6c5428f2c65f
#
_cell.length_a   1.000
_cell.length_b   1.000
_cell.length_c   1.000
_cell.angle_alpha   90.00
_cell.angle_beta   90.00
_cell.angle_gamma   90.00
#
_symmetry.space_group_name_H-M   'P 1'
#
loop_
_entity.id
_entity.type
_entity.pdbx_description
1 polymer ?
#
loop_
_entity_poly.entity_id
_entity_poly.type
_entity_poly.pdbx_seq_one_letter_code
_entity_poly.pdbx_strand_id
1 'polypeptide(L)'
;MRIHKNTKLTPIKRKEVYEDYHTNNLRKCELIKKYDVSRPTIDKVLYRGRNNDFTIHDSSNARFRCIKYGFKRLAKIETKIQDKLKKQAKRYNKSYPGEMMHFDTKRLPLLRGESPKNRYEYMFVGIDDFSRELYVTIQPDKTQYSSKRFLNQVLEECPYLIEQAYSDNGLEYKGSEQHAFRKLCTKNGIEQRFTKVKHPWTNGKAERVIRTLMEMWHDKTEFKNRNHRKLELIRFVNYYNTVKTHKGIDENTPMEKLISYFFPEEL
;
A
#
# COMPACT_ATOMS: atom_id res chain seq x y z
N MET A 1 -19.40 -8.04 -32.10
CA MET A 1 -18.09 -8.73 -32.26
C MET A 1 -17.15 -7.78 -32.98
N ARG A 2 -16.05 -7.29 -32.38
CA ARG A 2 -15.10 -6.38 -33.08
C ARG A 2 -14.06 -7.21 -33.79
N ILE A 3 -14.14 -7.20 -35.14
CA ILE A 3 -13.15 -7.86 -36.01
C ILE A 3 -11.85 -7.05 -35.94
N HIS A 4 -10.72 -7.69 -35.65
CA HIS A 4 -9.43 -7.02 -35.65
C HIS A 4 -9.09 -6.47 -37.04
N LYS A 5 -8.62 -5.21 -37.15
CA LYS A 5 -8.30 -4.52 -38.41
C LYS A 5 -7.35 -5.31 -39.33
N ASN A 6 -6.56 -6.22 -38.79
CA ASN A 6 -5.62 -7.06 -39.55
C ASN A 6 -6.19 -8.46 -39.84
N THR A 7 -7.49 -8.70 -39.62
CA THR A 7 -8.11 -9.97 -39.99
C THR A 7 -8.37 -10.00 -41.47
N LYS A 8 -7.51 -10.66 -42.21
CA LYS A 8 -7.61 -10.78 -43.69
C LYS A 8 -8.84 -11.61 -44.15
N LEU A 9 -9.26 -12.60 -43.35
CA LEU A 9 -10.39 -13.47 -43.63
C LEU A 9 -11.49 -13.32 -42.59
N THR A 10 -12.61 -12.70 -42.98
CA THR A 10 -13.85 -12.69 -42.22
C THR A 10 -14.50 -14.08 -42.21
N PRO A 11 -15.49 -14.38 -41.35
CA PRO A 11 -16.22 -15.65 -41.35
C PRO A 11 -16.79 -15.99 -42.74
N ILE A 12 -17.35 -15.00 -43.45
CA ILE A 12 -17.88 -15.14 -44.81
C ILE A 12 -16.76 -15.55 -45.76
N LYS A 13 -15.66 -14.82 -45.79
CA LYS A 13 -14.51 -15.17 -46.64
C LYS A 13 -13.90 -16.54 -46.34
N ARG A 14 -13.97 -16.99 -45.09
CA ARG A 14 -13.51 -18.35 -44.72
C ARG A 14 -14.41 -19.42 -45.30
N LYS A 15 -15.72 -19.17 -45.33
CA LYS A 15 -16.69 -20.05 -45.99
C LYS A 15 -16.46 -20.07 -47.49
N GLU A 16 -16.25 -18.92 -48.12
CA GLU A 16 -15.89 -18.83 -49.55
C GLU A 16 -14.61 -19.61 -49.89
N VAL A 17 -13.55 -19.48 -49.05
CA VAL A 17 -12.30 -20.27 -49.23
C VAL A 17 -12.58 -21.75 -49.19
N TYR A 18 -13.46 -22.21 -48.31
CA TYR A 18 -13.82 -23.62 -48.19
C TYR A 18 -14.63 -24.11 -49.38
N GLU A 19 -15.61 -23.33 -49.85
CA GLU A 19 -16.42 -23.58 -51.02
C GLU A 19 -15.56 -23.59 -52.29
N ASP A 20 -14.68 -22.61 -52.48
CA ASP A 20 -13.75 -22.56 -53.61
C ASP A 20 -12.84 -23.79 -53.68
N TYR A 21 -12.43 -24.34 -52.54
CA TYR A 21 -11.62 -25.54 -52.49
C TYR A 21 -12.40 -26.81 -52.83
N HIS A 22 -13.63 -26.97 -52.27
CA HIS A 22 -14.40 -28.20 -52.40
C HIS A 22 -15.38 -28.23 -53.56
N THR A 23 -15.95 -27.06 -53.91
CA THR A 23 -16.95 -26.97 -54.98
C THR A 23 -16.32 -26.52 -56.29
N ASN A 24 -15.44 -25.51 -56.25
CA ASN A 24 -14.81 -24.95 -57.43
C ASN A 24 -13.45 -25.59 -57.76
N ASN A 25 -13.02 -26.58 -56.97
CA ASN A 25 -11.79 -27.37 -57.15
C ASN A 25 -10.51 -26.53 -57.30
N LEU A 26 -10.46 -25.33 -56.70
CA LEU A 26 -9.27 -24.47 -56.72
C LEU A 26 -8.15 -25.09 -55.85
N ARG A 27 -6.93 -25.11 -56.41
CA ARG A 27 -5.75 -25.58 -55.66
C ARG A 27 -5.36 -24.62 -54.59
N LYS A 28 -4.73 -25.09 -53.49
CA LYS A 28 -4.29 -24.26 -52.36
C LYS A 28 -3.41 -23.09 -52.79
N CYS A 29 -2.58 -23.24 -53.82
CA CYS A 29 -1.74 -22.17 -54.34
C CYS A 29 -2.56 -21.04 -54.99
N GLU A 30 -3.68 -21.37 -55.59
CA GLU A 30 -4.60 -20.39 -56.21
C GLU A 30 -5.40 -19.65 -55.15
N LEU A 31 -5.84 -20.35 -54.09
CA LEU A 31 -6.49 -19.75 -52.94
C LEU A 31 -5.56 -18.76 -52.17
N ILE A 32 -4.27 -19.11 -52.04
CA ILE A 32 -3.27 -18.22 -51.45
C ILE A 32 -3.18 -16.90 -52.23
N LYS A 33 -3.13 -16.99 -53.56
CA LYS A 33 -3.08 -15.79 -54.43
C LYS A 33 -4.39 -15.02 -54.40
N LYS A 34 -5.54 -15.70 -54.53
CA LYS A 34 -6.88 -15.08 -54.55
C LYS A 34 -7.22 -14.32 -53.26
N TYR A 35 -6.87 -14.87 -52.11
CA TYR A 35 -7.22 -14.30 -50.79
C TYR A 35 -6.07 -13.56 -50.09
N ASP A 36 -4.91 -13.50 -50.70
CA ASP A 36 -3.68 -12.87 -50.15
C ASP A 36 -3.37 -13.32 -48.71
N VAL A 37 -3.32 -14.61 -48.49
CA VAL A 37 -3.07 -15.21 -47.18
C VAL A 37 -2.02 -16.32 -47.29
N SER A 38 -1.36 -16.62 -46.17
CA SER A 38 -0.36 -17.69 -46.11
C SER A 38 -0.98 -19.08 -46.20
N ARG A 39 -0.20 -20.06 -46.71
CA ARG A 39 -0.62 -21.45 -46.80
C ARG A 39 -1.14 -22.03 -45.47
N PRO A 40 -0.47 -21.80 -44.32
CA PRO A 40 -1.00 -22.25 -43.02
C PRO A 40 -2.38 -21.68 -42.67
N THR A 41 -2.70 -20.49 -43.18
CA THR A 41 -4.03 -19.88 -42.99
C THR A 41 -5.08 -20.62 -43.76
N ILE A 42 -4.81 -20.96 -45.05
CA ILE A 42 -5.70 -21.78 -45.88
C ILE A 42 -5.90 -23.16 -45.24
N ASP A 43 -4.82 -23.86 -44.88
CA ASP A 43 -4.90 -25.19 -44.23
C ASP A 43 -5.77 -25.17 -42.98
N LYS A 44 -5.64 -24.11 -42.18
CA LYS A 44 -6.44 -23.93 -40.97
C LYS A 44 -7.92 -23.67 -41.23
N VAL A 45 -8.23 -22.91 -42.28
CA VAL A 45 -9.61 -22.66 -42.72
C VAL A 45 -10.24 -23.94 -43.24
N LEU A 46 -9.55 -24.71 -44.09
CA LEU A 46 -10.01 -25.99 -44.61
C LEU A 46 -10.22 -27.02 -43.53
N TYR A 47 -9.29 -27.12 -42.58
CA TYR A 47 -9.42 -28.03 -41.41
C TYR A 47 -10.67 -27.74 -40.57
N ARG A 48 -10.93 -26.47 -40.28
CA ARG A 48 -12.10 -26.06 -39.47
C ARG A 48 -13.40 -26.13 -40.27
N GLY A 49 -13.35 -25.82 -41.55
CA GLY A 49 -14.51 -25.91 -42.43
C GLY A 49 -15.12 -27.31 -42.51
N ARG A 50 -14.34 -28.38 -42.30
CA ARG A 50 -14.86 -29.77 -42.18
C ARG A 50 -15.92 -29.91 -41.08
N ASN A 51 -15.80 -29.10 -39.99
CA ASN A 51 -16.75 -29.06 -38.88
C ASN A 51 -17.73 -27.86 -39.00
N ASN A 52 -17.83 -27.27 -40.16
CA ASN A 52 -18.65 -26.07 -40.44
C ASN A 52 -18.32 -24.86 -39.51
N ASP A 53 -17.08 -24.81 -38.96
CA ASP A 53 -16.62 -23.75 -38.08
C ASP A 53 -15.82 -22.68 -38.84
N PHE A 54 -16.51 -21.64 -39.24
CA PHE A 54 -15.93 -20.48 -39.91
C PHE A 54 -15.76 -19.28 -38.96
N THR A 55 -16.01 -19.45 -37.68
CA THR A 55 -15.95 -18.40 -36.67
C THR A 55 -14.53 -17.87 -36.50
N ILE A 56 -14.43 -16.62 -36.11
CA ILE A 56 -13.16 -16.03 -35.65
C ILE A 56 -12.97 -16.42 -34.19
N HIS A 57 -12.10 -17.40 -33.94
CA HIS A 57 -11.70 -17.70 -32.57
C HIS A 57 -10.74 -16.61 -32.06
N ASP A 58 -11.03 -16.06 -30.91
CA ASP A 58 -10.06 -15.27 -30.15
C ASP A 58 -8.85 -16.16 -29.85
N SER A 59 -7.70 -15.81 -30.43
CA SER A 59 -6.48 -16.52 -30.06
C SER A 59 -6.24 -16.30 -28.58
N SER A 60 -5.79 -17.32 -27.86
CA SER A 60 -5.29 -17.19 -26.49
C SER A 60 -4.23 -16.07 -26.34
N ASN A 61 -3.61 -15.69 -27.45
CA ASN A 61 -2.72 -14.56 -27.60
C ASN A 61 -3.43 -13.22 -27.93
N ALA A 62 -4.75 -13.16 -28.07
CA ALA A 62 -5.45 -11.90 -28.36
C ALA A 62 -5.26 -10.91 -27.21
N ARG A 63 -5.29 -11.40 -25.96
CA ARG A 63 -4.97 -10.62 -24.75
C ARG A 63 -3.51 -10.11 -24.77
N PHE A 64 -2.57 -10.95 -25.18
CA PHE A 64 -1.15 -10.57 -25.33
C PHE A 64 -0.91 -9.65 -26.53
N ARG A 65 -1.64 -9.78 -27.64
CA ARG A 65 -1.54 -8.87 -28.80
C ARG A 65 -2.18 -7.52 -28.54
N CYS A 66 -3.31 -7.45 -27.87
CA CYS A 66 -3.88 -6.19 -27.36
C CYS A 66 -2.89 -5.46 -26.45
N ILE A 67 -2.19 -6.18 -25.58
CA ILE A 67 -1.13 -5.65 -24.74
C ILE A 67 0.07 -5.16 -25.59
N LYS A 68 0.44 -5.87 -26.66
CA LYS A 68 1.61 -5.55 -27.49
C LYS A 68 1.41 -4.33 -28.42
N TYR A 69 0.19 -4.05 -28.91
CA TYR A 69 -0.07 -3.07 -29.99
C TYR A 69 -0.91 -1.85 -29.60
N GLY A 70 -0.79 -1.35 -28.41
CA GLY A 70 -1.37 -0.04 -28.02
C GLY A 70 -2.36 -0.08 -26.87
N PHE A 71 -2.90 -1.24 -26.48
CA PHE A 71 -3.68 -1.38 -25.25
C PHE A 71 -2.80 -1.54 -23.99
N LYS A 72 -1.47 -1.64 -24.15
CA LYS A 72 -0.51 -1.67 -23.02
C LYS A 72 -0.69 -0.51 -22.05
N ARG A 73 -0.98 0.68 -22.57
CA ARG A 73 -1.16 1.89 -21.76
C ARG A 73 -2.49 1.84 -21.02
N LEU A 74 -3.56 1.43 -21.68
CA LEU A 74 -4.89 1.29 -21.06
C LEU A 74 -4.92 0.15 -20.05
N ALA A 75 -4.33 -1.02 -20.35
CA ALA A 75 -4.21 -2.12 -19.40
C ALA A 75 -3.36 -1.74 -18.17
N LYS A 76 -2.27 -0.98 -18.35
CA LYS A 76 -1.48 -0.45 -17.22
C LYS A 76 -2.25 0.57 -16.39
N ILE A 77 -3.06 1.41 -17.02
CA ILE A 77 -3.93 2.38 -16.34
C ILE A 77 -5.01 1.63 -15.56
N GLU A 78 -5.67 0.66 -16.18
CA GLU A 78 -6.70 -0.18 -15.54
C GLU A 78 -6.14 -0.97 -14.36
N THR A 79 -4.96 -1.59 -14.51
CA THR A 79 -4.26 -2.26 -13.39
C THR A 79 -3.94 -1.27 -12.28
N LYS A 80 -3.43 -0.08 -12.61
CA LYS A 80 -3.16 0.98 -11.61
C LYS A 80 -4.43 1.47 -10.92
N ILE A 81 -5.55 1.59 -11.64
CA ILE A 81 -6.85 1.95 -11.06
C ILE A 81 -7.34 0.83 -10.15
N GLN A 82 -7.27 -0.42 -10.57
CA GLN A 82 -7.65 -1.57 -9.74
C GLN A 82 -6.77 -1.72 -8.51
N ASP A 83 -5.46 -1.51 -8.63
CA ASP A 83 -4.53 -1.50 -7.50
C ASP A 83 -4.81 -0.33 -6.56
N LYS A 84 -5.18 0.84 -7.09
CA LYS A 84 -5.58 2.01 -6.31
C LYS A 84 -6.90 1.75 -5.57
N LEU A 85 -7.90 1.16 -6.24
CA LEU A 85 -9.17 0.77 -5.63
C LEU A 85 -8.99 -0.32 -4.57
N LYS A 86 -8.15 -1.34 -4.82
CA LYS A 86 -7.79 -2.35 -3.81
C LYS A 86 -7.06 -1.75 -2.61
N LYS A 87 -6.19 -0.77 -2.85
CA LYS A 87 -5.51 -0.01 -1.77
C LYS A 87 -6.49 0.87 -1.01
N GLN A 88 -7.47 1.48 -1.67
CA GLN A 88 -8.53 2.26 -1.02
C GLN A 88 -9.47 1.37 -0.21
N ALA A 89 -9.90 0.23 -0.74
CA ALA A 89 -10.74 -0.74 -0.03
C ALA A 89 -10.06 -1.37 1.20
N LYS A 90 -8.72 -1.34 1.27
CA LYS A 90 -7.94 -1.77 2.45
C LYS A 90 -7.64 -0.64 3.44
N ARG A 91 -7.99 0.60 3.14
CA ARG A 91 -7.90 1.71 4.08
C ARG A 91 -9.13 1.68 5.00
N TYR A 92 -8.99 1.00 6.11
CA TYR A 92 -9.92 1.15 7.21
C TYR A 92 -9.38 2.21 8.16
N ASN A 93 -10.21 3.14 8.57
CA ASN A 93 -9.98 3.94 9.76
C ASN A 93 -10.77 3.29 10.89
N LYS A 94 -10.18 3.30 12.06
CA LYS A 94 -10.87 2.87 13.26
C LYS A 94 -12.01 3.83 13.59
N SER A 95 -12.97 3.38 14.39
CA SER A 95 -14.24 4.08 14.57
C SER A 95 -14.23 5.08 15.72
N TYR A 96 -13.27 4.92 16.66
CA TYR A 96 -13.14 5.76 17.84
C TYR A 96 -11.67 5.82 18.30
N PRO A 97 -11.31 6.87 19.11
CA PRO A 97 -9.95 7.01 19.64
C PRO A 97 -9.58 5.83 20.54
N GLY A 98 -8.35 5.35 20.41
CA GLY A 98 -7.81 4.25 21.22
C GLY A 98 -8.21 2.84 20.77
N GLU A 99 -9.13 2.67 19.80
CA GLU A 99 -9.46 1.34 19.25
C GLU A 99 -8.19 0.63 18.75
N MET A 100 -7.25 1.36 18.16
CA MET A 100 -5.94 0.85 17.77
C MET A 100 -4.90 1.96 17.73
N MET A 101 -3.79 1.74 18.43
CA MET A 101 -2.61 2.59 18.35
C MET A 101 -1.47 1.86 17.64
N HIS A 102 -0.88 2.50 16.65
CA HIS A 102 0.26 1.96 15.90
C HIS A 102 1.56 2.40 16.55
N PHE A 103 2.44 1.45 16.81
CA PHE A 103 3.77 1.67 17.36
C PHE A 103 4.85 1.34 16.34
N ASP A 104 5.89 2.17 16.31
CA ASP A 104 7.08 1.94 15.49
C ASP A 104 8.31 2.62 16.11
N THR A 105 9.50 2.20 15.67
CA THR A 105 10.77 2.71 16.20
C THR A 105 11.73 3.06 15.07
N LYS A 106 12.27 4.27 15.11
CA LYS A 106 13.27 4.75 14.15
C LYS A 106 14.59 5.06 14.81
N ARG A 107 15.69 4.47 14.31
CA ARG A 107 17.02 4.92 14.68
C ARG A 107 17.26 6.31 14.10
N LEU A 108 17.62 7.27 14.94
CA LEU A 108 17.95 8.62 14.53
C LEU A 108 19.40 8.72 14.02
N PRO A 109 19.66 9.59 13.05
CA PRO A 109 21.03 9.93 12.66
C PRO A 109 21.79 10.57 13.84
N LEU A 110 23.11 10.42 13.81
CA LEU A 110 23.99 11.16 14.71
C LEU A 110 23.90 12.66 14.42
N LEU A 111 24.12 13.46 15.46
CA LEU A 111 24.17 14.92 15.30
C LEU A 111 25.46 15.33 14.58
N ARG A 112 25.41 16.51 13.97
CA ARG A 112 26.59 17.10 13.34
C ARG A 112 27.71 17.24 14.35
N GLY A 113 28.90 16.70 14.04
CA GLY A 113 30.07 16.68 14.93
C GLY A 113 30.13 15.47 15.91
N GLU A 114 29.09 14.62 15.97
CA GLU A 114 29.18 13.36 16.72
C GLU A 114 30.00 12.31 15.95
N SER A 115 30.81 11.57 16.69
CA SER A 115 31.57 10.44 16.12
C SER A 115 30.68 9.22 15.87
N PRO A 116 30.97 8.41 14.81
CA PRO A 116 30.31 7.11 14.61
C PRO A 116 30.46 6.12 15.79
N LYS A 117 31.43 6.38 16.68
CA LYS A 117 31.60 5.64 17.94
C LYS A 117 30.55 5.99 18.99
N ASN A 118 29.83 7.12 18.84
CA ASN A 118 28.78 7.52 19.77
C ASN A 118 27.57 6.59 19.60
N ARG A 119 26.86 6.35 20.72
CA ARG A 119 25.64 5.57 20.69
C ARG A 119 24.53 6.34 19.95
N TYR A 120 23.82 5.63 19.08
CA TYR A 120 22.62 6.14 18.44
C TYR A 120 21.49 6.33 19.45
N GLU A 121 20.62 7.26 19.17
CA GLU A 121 19.31 7.40 19.87
C GLU A 121 18.21 6.84 18.96
N TYR A 122 17.10 6.45 19.59
CA TYR A 122 15.98 5.83 18.92
C TYR A 122 14.70 6.62 19.23
N MET A 123 13.99 6.99 18.18
CA MET A 123 12.71 7.65 18.25
C MET A 123 11.61 6.60 18.26
N PHE A 124 10.84 6.55 19.34
CA PHE A 124 9.66 5.73 19.47
C PHE A 124 8.43 6.55 19.13
N VAL A 125 7.56 6.01 18.30
CA VAL A 125 6.38 6.69 17.78
C VAL A 125 5.14 5.86 18.08
N GLY A 126 4.10 6.51 18.60
CA GLY A 126 2.76 5.98 18.77
C GLY A 126 1.77 6.89 18.05
N ILE A 127 0.91 6.35 17.21
CA ILE A 127 -0.12 7.12 16.51
C ILE A 127 -1.46 6.42 16.61
N ASP A 128 -2.46 7.16 17.08
CA ASP A 128 -3.83 6.67 17.09
C ASP A 128 -4.39 6.51 15.67
N ASP A 129 -5.05 5.39 15.43
CA ASP A 129 -5.61 5.07 14.11
C ASP A 129 -6.78 5.96 13.71
N PHE A 130 -7.62 6.38 14.64
CA PHE A 130 -8.80 7.21 14.41
C PHE A 130 -8.43 8.70 14.26
N SER A 131 -7.85 9.28 15.29
CA SER A 131 -7.59 10.73 15.38
C SER A 131 -6.30 11.17 14.69
N ARG A 132 -5.35 10.23 14.46
CA ARG A 132 -3.97 10.54 14.07
C ARG A 132 -3.18 11.26 15.17
N GLU A 133 -3.66 11.29 16.40
CA GLU A 133 -2.91 11.85 17.52
C GLU A 133 -1.57 11.15 17.67
N LEU A 134 -0.53 11.96 17.82
CA LEU A 134 0.86 11.54 17.76
C LEU A 134 1.54 11.66 19.10
N TYR A 135 2.15 10.57 19.55
CA TYR A 135 3.03 10.49 20.72
C TYR A 135 4.43 10.11 20.25
N VAL A 136 5.44 10.79 20.76
CA VAL A 136 6.83 10.53 20.36
C VAL A 136 7.77 10.75 21.53
N THR A 137 8.78 9.88 21.64
CA THR A 137 9.89 10.07 22.58
C THR A 137 11.21 9.64 21.96
N ILE A 138 12.32 10.18 22.47
CA ILE A 138 13.67 9.76 22.08
C ILE A 138 14.29 8.99 23.25
N GLN A 139 14.66 7.73 23.02
CA GLN A 139 15.26 6.82 23.99
C GLN A 139 16.72 6.49 23.62
N PRO A 140 17.56 6.14 24.58
CA PRO A 140 18.97 5.84 24.35
C PRO A 140 19.21 4.51 23.64
N ASP A 141 18.23 3.61 23.63
CA ASP A 141 18.34 2.27 23.07
C ASP A 141 17.00 1.78 22.52
N LYS A 142 17.06 0.67 21.77
CA LYS A 142 15.91 -0.03 21.18
C LYS A 142 15.68 -1.35 21.95
N THR A 143 15.33 -1.24 23.21
CA THR A 143 15.07 -2.39 24.08
C THR A 143 13.62 -2.48 24.52
N GLN A 144 13.20 -3.65 25.01
CA GLN A 144 11.88 -3.85 25.62
C GLN A 144 11.60 -2.90 26.80
N TYR A 145 12.64 -2.41 27.47
CA TYR A 145 12.48 -1.47 28.59
C TYR A 145 12.22 -0.04 28.08
N SER A 146 12.85 0.34 26.98
CA SER A 146 12.61 1.64 26.32
C SER A 146 11.20 1.70 25.71
N SER A 147 10.73 0.64 25.06
CA SER A 147 9.35 0.56 24.57
C SER A 147 8.32 0.55 25.72
N LYS A 148 8.63 -0.13 26.85
CA LYS A 148 7.80 -0.07 28.05
C LYS A 148 7.71 1.35 28.61
N ARG A 149 8.85 2.08 28.73
CA ARG A 149 8.85 3.48 29.18
C ARG A 149 8.01 4.36 28.28
N PHE A 150 8.14 4.16 26.98
CA PHE A 150 7.34 4.89 25.99
C PHE A 150 5.84 4.59 26.13
N LEU A 151 5.45 3.32 26.27
CA LEU A 151 4.03 2.97 26.49
C LEU A 151 3.48 3.58 27.79
N ASN A 152 4.26 3.59 28.88
CA ASN A 152 3.86 4.28 30.10
C ASN A 152 3.61 5.78 29.86
N GLN A 153 4.53 6.47 29.17
CA GLN A 153 4.33 7.87 28.79
C GLN A 153 3.04 8.06 27.99
N VAL A 154 2.80 7.21 26.99
CA VAL A 154 1.56 7.27 26.20
C VAL A 154 0.32 7.09 27.07
N LEU A 155 0.33 6.12 27.99
CA LEU A 155 -0.80 5.85 28.89
C LEU A 155 -1.06 7.00 29.89
N GLU A 156 -0.02 7.77 30.25
CA GLU A 156 -0.14 8.94 31.11
C GLU A 156 -0.66 10.17 30.38
N GLU A 157 -0.28 10.35 29.10
CA GLU A 157 -0.63 11.51 28.27
C GLU A 157 -1.95 11.34 27.53
N CYS A 158 -2.34 10.09 27.20
CA CYS A 158 -3.49 9.77 26.36
C CYS A 158 -4.81 9.94 27.13
N PRO A 159 -5.76 10.75 26.65
CA PRO A 159 -7.03 11.01 27.34
C PRO A 159 -8.09 9.92 27.17
N TYR A 160 -7.78 8.83 26.48
CA TYR A 160 -8.68 7.71 26.21
C TYR A 160 -8.01 6.36 26.44
N LEU A 161 -8.82 5.31 26.58
CA LEU A 161 -8.31 3.94 26.75
C LEU A 161 -7.79 3.39 25.42
N ILE A 162 -6.67 2.70 25.47
CA ILE A 162 -6.08 2.00 24.31
C ILE A 162 -6.47 0.54 24.40
N GLU A 163 -7.20 0.04 23.37
CA GLU A 163 -7.61 -1.36 23.30
C GLU A 163 -6.57 -2.25 22.61
N GLN A 164 -5.96 -1.74 21.52
CA GLN A 164 -5.05 -2.51 20.70
C GLN A 164 -3.74 -1.76 20.45
N ALA A 165 -2.63 -2.43 20.72
CA ALA A 165 -1.28 -1.99 20.37
C ALA A 165 -0.82 -2.76 19.12
N TYR A 166 -0.71 -2.07 17.97
CA TYR A 166 -0.29 -2.63 16.71
C TYR A 166 1.15 -2.24 16.39
N SER A 167 2.04 -3.22 16.21
CA SER A 167 3.46 -2.96 15.90
C SER A 167 4.00 -3.91 14.84
N ASP A 168 5.22 -3.66 14.38
CA ASP A 168 5.99 -4.65 13.65
C ASP A 168 6.44 -5.80 14.59
N ASN A 169 7.17 -6.79 14.02
CA ASN A 169 7.69 -7.91 14.79
C ASN A 169 9.05 -7.58 15.46
N GLY A 170 9.36 -6.31 15.71
CA GLY A 170 10.59 -5.88 16.36
C GLY A 170 10.73 -6.43 17.77
N LEU A 171 11.96 -6.78 18.17
CA LEU A 171 12.25 -7.35 19.51
C LEU A 171 11.97 -6.40 20.66
N GLU A 172 11.84 -5.11 20.39
CA GLU A 172 11.40 -4.09 21.36
C GLU A 172 9.93 -4.22 21.73
N TYR A 173 9.09 -4.80 20.85
CA TYR A 173 7.66 -4.99 21.05
C TYR A 173 7.27 -6.45 21.23
N LYS A 174 8.00 -7.37 20.59
CA LYS A 174 7.65 -8.79 20.53
C LYS A 174 8.63 -9.63 21.35
N GLY A 175 8.10 -10.48 22.20
CA GLY A 175 8.88 -11.42 23.00
C GLY A 175 8.01 -12.43 23.75
N SER A 176 8.65 -13.12 24.71
CA SER A 176 7.97 -14.08 25.60
C SER A 176 6.95 -13.39 26.51
N GLU A 177 6.26 -14.16 27.34
CA GLU A 177 5.35 -13.62 28.35
C GLU A 177 6.03 -12.70 29.36
N GLN A 178 7.33 -12.88 29.57
CA GLN A 178 8.14 -12.04 30.46
C GLN A 178 8.58 -10.72 29.84
N HIS A 179 8.28 -10.50 28.55
CA HIS A 179 8.67 -9.28 27.83
C HIS A 179 8.03 -8.03 28.47
N ALA A 180 8.85 -7.02 28.78
CA ALA A 180 8.44 -5.87 29.58
C ALA A 180 7.28 -5.06 28.96
N PHE A 181 7.30 -4.85 27.63
CA PHE A 181 6.22 -4.19 26.91
C PHE A 181 4.93 -5.02 26.93
N ARG A 182 5.03 -6.35 26.69
CA ARG A 182 3.89 -7.27 26.72
C ARG A 182 3.23 -7.30 28.12
N LYS A 183 4.02 -7.39 29.19
CA LYS A 183 3.49 -7.35 30.56
C LYS A 183 2.71 -6.06 30.83
N LEU A 184 3.21 -4.93 30.32
CA LEU A 184 2.52 -3.66 30.50
C LEU A 184 1.21 -3.62 29.71
N CYS A 185 1.19 -4.11 28.46
CA CYS A 185 -0.04 -4.25 27.69
C CYS A 185 -1.06 -5.12 28.42
N THR A 186 -0.67 -6.31 28.87
CA THR A 186 -1.56 -7.23 29.61
C THR A 186 -2.10 -6.60 30.88
N LYS A 187 -1.24 -5.89 31.66
CA LYS A 187 -1.66 -5.20 32.89
C LYS A 187 -2.75 -4.14 32.64
N ASN A 188 -2.73 -3.49 31.48
CA ASN A 188 -3.68 -2.44 31.11
C ASN A 188 -4.81 -2.95 30.18
N GLY A 189 -4.95 -4.26 29.97
CA GLY A 189 -5.98 -4.83 29.11
C GLY A 189 -5.78 -4.56 27.61
N ILE A 190 -4.56 -4.21 27.18
CA ILE A 190 -4.25 -3.87 25.80
C ILE A 190 -3.91 -5.13 25.01
N GLU A 191 -4.65 -5.40 23.95
CA GLU A 191 -4.36 -6.50 23.03
C GLU A 191 -3.20 -6.15 22.11
N GLN A 192 -2.11 -6.94 22.15
CA GLN A 192 -1.01 -6.78 21.20
C GLN A 192 -1.34 -7.43 19.85
N ARG A 193 -1.19 -6.67 18.78
CA ARG A 193 -1.28 -7.16 17.41
C ARG A 193 -0.02 -6.84 16.63
N PHE A 194 0.38 -7.76 15.75
CA PHE A 194 1.60 -7.65 14.97
C PHE A 194 1.32 -7.65 13.47
N THR A 195 2.19 -6.98 12.71
CA THR A 195 2.17 -7.08 11.25
C THR A 195 2.30 -8.53 10.79
N LYS A 196 1.52 -8.92 9.80
CA LYS A 196 1.67 -10.26 9.20
C LYS A 196 3.04 -10.36 8.53
N VAL A 197 3.69 -11.50 8.69
CA VAL A 197 4.96 -11.80 7.99
C VAL A 197 4.77 -11.61 6.49
N LYS A 198 5.70 -10.92 5.83
CA LYS A 198 5.64 -10.52 4.40
C LYS A 198 4.56 -9.47 4.03
N HIS A 199 3.93 -8.81 5.01
CA HIS A 199 2.98 -7.73 4.76
C HIS A 199 3.33 -6.44 5.53
N PRO A 200 4.54 -5.87 5.35
CA PRO A 200 5.03 -4.71 6.12
C PRO A 200 4.13 -3.48 5.94
N TRP A 201 3.47 -3.32 4.79
CA TRP A 201 2.59 -2.18 4.52
C TRP A 201 1.39 -2.04 5.47
N THR A 202 1.15 -2.99 6.36
CA THR A 202 0.06 -2.90 7.34
C THR A 202 0.36 -1.94 8.49
N ASN A 203 1.65 -1.58 8.76
CA ASN A 203 2.05 -0.53 9.70
C ASN A 203 2.28 0.83 9.01
N GLY A 204 1.74 1.02 7.82
CA GLY A 204 1.97 2.19 6.98
C GLY A 204 1.58 3.54 7.58
N LYS A 205 0.76 3.57 8.65
CA LYS A 205 0.41 4.81 9.37
C LYS A 205 1.59 5.30 10.20
N ALA A 206 2.20 4.42 10.99
CA ALA A 206 3.39 4.74 11.78
C ALA A 206 4.60 5.04 10.87
N GLU A 207 4.83 4.24 9.82
CA GLU A 207 5.89 4.51 8.83
C GLU A 207 5.73 5.88 8.17
N ARG A 208 4.49 6.26 7.82
CA ARG A 208 4.21 7.58 7.21
C ARG A 208 4.49 8.71 8.17
N VAL A 209 4.11 8.57 9.43
CA VAL A 209 4.37 9.58 10.47
C VAL A 209 5.86 9.71 10.72
N ILE A 210 6.60 8.61 10.81
CA ILE A 210 8.06 8.66 10.92
C ILE A 210 8.68 9.42 9.74
N ARG A 211 8.21 9.17 8.52
CA ARG A 211 8.65 9.94 7.35
C ARG A 211 8.36 11.43 7.51
N THR A 212 7.17 11.80 7.95
CA THR A 212 6.78 13.20 8.19
C THR A 212 7.69 13.84 9.26
N LEU A 213 7.96 13.12 10.36
CA LEU A 213 8.89 13.58 11.40
C LEU A 213 10.31 13.81 10.84
N MET A 214 10.81 12.89 10.01
CA MET A 214 12.14 13.06 9.41
C MET A 214 12.16 14.25 8.45
N GLU A 215 11.22 14.33 7.51
CA GLU A 215 11.20 15.35 6.45
C GLU A 215 10.86 16.76 6.95
N MET A 216 9.96 16.90 7.92
CA MET A 216 9.44 18.21 8.36
C MET A 216 10.11 18.73 9.62
N TRP A 217 10.62 17.86 10.49
CA TRP A 217 11.26 18.24 11.74
C TRP A 217 12.76 17.97 11.69
N HIS A 218 13.19 16.70 11.54
CA HIS A 218 14.58 16.33 11.72
C HIS A 218 15.52 16.95 10.66
N ASP A 219 15.13 16.88 9.38
CA ASP A 219 15.96 17.34 8.26
C ASP A 219 15.87 18.87 8.04
N LYS A 220 14.93 19.52 8.74
CA LYS A 220 14.76 20.99 8.67
C LYS A 220 15.37 21.75 9.85
N THR A 221 15.78 21.05 10.91
CA THR A 221 16.25 21.65 12.15
C THR A 221 17.71 21.31 12.40
N GLU A 222 18.55 22.31 12.60
CA GLU A 222 19.91 22.11 13.11
C GLU A 222 19.88 22.01 14.65
N PHE A 223 20.30 20.86 15.17
CA PHE A 223 20.29 20.58 16.60
C PHE A 223 21.66 20.91 17.22
N LYS A 224 21.67 21.76 18.25
CA LYS A 224 22.89 22.11 18.99
C LYS A 224 23.44 20.91 19.79
N ASN A 225 22.54 20.10 20.34
CA ASN A 225 22.86 18.89 21.13
C ASN A 225 21.62 18.00 21.22
N ARG A 226 21.76 16.83 21.86
CA ARG A 226 20.67 15.86 22.03
C ARG A 226 19.49 16.40 22.85
N ASN A 227 19.74 17.22 23.85
CA ASN A 227 18.66 17.83 24.62
C ASN A 227 17.86 18.85 23.77
N HIS A 228 18.55 19.67 22.98
CA HIS A 228 17.90 20.56 22.02
C HIS A 228 17.05 19.78 21.03
N ARG A 229 17.54 18.64 20.51
CA ARG A 229 16.75 17.76 19.63
C ARG A 229 15.45 17.28 20.29
N LYS A 230 15.51 16.90 21.57
CA LYS A 230 14.31 16.49 22.34
C LYS A 230 13.31 17.62 22.52
N LEU A 231 13.78 18.84 22.83
CA LEU A 231 12.93 20.01 22.98
C LEU A 231 12.23 20.38 21.68
N GLU A 232 12.98 20.38 20.57
CA GLU A 232 12.39 20.67 19.26
C GLU A 232 11.41 19.57 18.80
N LEU A 233 11.61 18.31 19.21
CA LEU A 233 10.65 17.24 18.99
C LEU A 233 9.32 17.53 19.69
N ILE A 234 9.35 17.93 20.95
CA ILE A 234 8.14 18.29 21.73
C ILE A 234 7.36 19.41 21.02
N ARG A 235 8.06 20.45 20.55
CA ARG A 235 7.46 21.56 19.78
C ARG A 235 6.81 21.07 18.50
N PHE A 236 7.50 20.19 17.80
CA PHE A 236 6.96 19.62 16.56
C PHE A 236 5.74 18.73 16.80
N VAL A 237 5.74 17.90 17.84
CA VAL A 237 4.58 17.07 18.21
C VAL A 237 3.37 17.94 18.55
N ASN A 238 3.55 19.01 19.30
CA ASN A 238 2.48 19.97 19.57
C ASN A 238 1.94 20.59 18.28
N TYR A 239 2.82 21.07 17.41
CA TYR A 239 2.42 21.58 16.09
C TYR A 239 1.66 20.52 15.27
N TYR A 240 2.14 19.27 15.26
CA TYR A 240 1.52 18.16 14.54
C TYR A 240 0.10 17.89 15.04
N ASN A 241 -0.11 17.87 16.35
CA ASN A 241 -1.39 17.54 16.96
C ASN A 241 -2.40 18.71 16.94
N THR A 242 -1.94 19.97 16.97
CA THR A 242 -2.84 21.12 17.17
C THR A 242 -2.95 22.06 15.97
N VAL A 243 -2.01 22.03 15.03
CA VAL A 243 -1.95 22.99 13.90
C VAL A 243 -1.98 22.30 12.56
N LYS A 244 -1.25 21.18 12.42
CA LYS A 244 -1.11 20.50 11.14
C LYS A 244 -2.36 19.72 10.79
N THR A 245 -3.01 20.05 9.67
CA THR A 245 -4.16 19.32 9.13
C THR A 245 -3.76 18.04 8.40
N HIS A 246 -4.65 17.07 8.39
CA HIS A 246 -4.40 15.72 7.84
C HIS A 246 -5.53 15.25 6.93
N LYS A 247 -5.20 15.01 5.66
CA LYS A 247 -6.14 14.46 4.64
C LYS A 247 -6.82 13.15 5.03
N GLY A 248 -6.22 12.40 5.95
CA GLY A 248 -6.76 11.11 6.42
C GLY A 248 -7.86 11.22 7.45
N ILE A 249 -8.12 12.41 7.96
CA ILE A 249 -9.14 12.78 8.94
C ILE A 249 -9.87 14.06 8.51
N ASP A 250 -10.19 14.14 7.21
CA ASP A 250 -11.03 15.17 6.62
C ASP A 250 -10.50 16.61 6.79
N GLU A 251 -9.16 16.77 6.61
CA GLU A 251 -8.44 18.04 6.75
C GLU A 251 -8.45 18.64 8.18
N ASN A 252 -8.89 17.85 9.19
CA ASN A 252 -8.81 18.27 10.58
C ASN A 252 -7.40 18.08 11.15
N THR A 253 -7.08 18.76 12.23
CA THR A 253 -5.98 18.41 13.12
C THR A 253 -6.36 17.22 13.99
N PRO A 254 -5.39 16.46 14.55
CA PRO A 254 -5.69 15.40 15.52
C PRO A 254 -6.53 15.88 16.71
N MET A 255 -6.23 17.07 17.24
CA MET A 255 -6.96 17.66 18.36
C MET A 255 -8.42 17.99 17.98
N GLU A 256 -8.66 18.62 16.82
CA GLU A 256 -10.02 18.89 16.33
C GLU A 256 -10.81 17.59 16.14
N LYS A 257 -10.16 16.55 15.63
CA LYS A 257 -10.80 15.24 15.46
C LYS A 257 -11.18 14.59 16.79
N LEU A 258 -10.39 14.76 17.84
CA LEU A 258 -10.71 14.29 19.20
C LEU A 258 -11.83 15.14 19.81
N ILE A 259 -11.77 16.46 19.69
CA ILE A 259 -12.80 17.37 20.18
C ILE A 259 -14.15 17.02 19.53
N SER A 260 -14.19 16.85 18.21
CA SER A 260 -15.42 16.47 17.49
C SER A 260 -16.00 15.13 17.93
N TYR A 261 -15.19 14.22 18.42
CA TYR A 261 -15.62 12.93 18.92
C TYR A 261 -16.17 13.00 20.35
N PHE A 262 -15.45 13.67 21.26
CA PHE A 262 -15.82 13.73 22.67
C PHE A 262 -16.86 14.80 22.97
N PHE A 263 -16.92 15.86 22.18
CA PHE A 263 -17.82 17.02 22.37
C PHE A 263 -18.56 17.37 21.08
N PRO A 264 -19.42 16.46 20.57
CA PRO A 264 -20.08 16.65 19.26
C PRO A 264 -21.05 17.83 19.21
N GLU A 265 -21.44 18.40 20.36
CA GLU A 265 -22.38 19.51 20.47
C GLU A 265 -21.67 20.90 20.50
N GLU A 266 -20.36 20.94 20.55
CA GLU A 266 -19.58 22.18 20.63
C GLU A 266 -19.06 22.67 19.24
N LEU A 267 -19.39 21.99 18.16
CA LEU A 267 -19.07 22.33 16.78
C LEU A 267 -20.32 22.76 16.02
#